data_45278b8e4a6bcc3954b8d046f2483389
#
_entry.id   45278b8e4a6bcc3954b8d046f2483389
#
_cell.length_a   1.000
_cell.length_b   1.000
_cell.length_c   1.000
_cell.angle_alpha   90.00
_cell.angle_beta   90.00
_cell.angle_gamma   90.00
#
_symmetry.space_group_name_H-M   'P 1'
#
loop_
_entity.id
_entity.type
_entity.pdbx_description
1 polymer ?
#
loop_
_entity_poly.entity_id
_entity_poly.type
_entity_poly.pdbx_seq_one_letter_code
_entity_poly.pdbx_strand_id
1 'polypeptide(L)'
;DLNFTTDEGTWMNLDVSPDGKTIVFDMVGDIYSIPIEGGKAKILRSGIPFEIQPRFSPDGSQISFTSDAGGGDNIWVMDADGKNAKEVTKESFRLINNAYWVPNGNYLVARKHFTSGRSLGAGEMWMYHYTGGTGVQLTKRKNDQQDVNEPSISKDGKYLYYSEDMYPGGSF
;
A
#
# COMPACT_ATOMS: atom_id res chain seq x y z
N ASP A 1 11.04 15.53 -21.55
CA ASP A 1 10.22 15.66 -20.32
C ASP A 1 8.83 16.13 -20.71
N LEU A 2 7.80 15.43 -20.25
CA LEU A 2 6.42 15.81 -20.45
C LEU A 2 5.96 16.60 -19.21
N ASN A 3 5.66 17.89 -19.40
CA ASN A 3 5.13 18.75 -18.34
C ASN A 3 3.69 19.13 -18.67
N PHE A 4 2.77 18.79 -17.77
CA PHE A 4 1.36 19.18 -17.91
C PHE A 4 0.80 19.57 -16.53
N THR A 5 -0.28 20.34 -16.56
CA THR A 5 -1.06 20.66 -15.35
C THR A 5 -2.44 20.05 -15.53
N THR A 6 -2.93 19.36 -14.52
CA THR A 6 -4.27 18.76 -14.52
C THR A 6 -4.94 18.99 -13.18
N ASP A 7 -6.26 18.99 -13.16
CA ASP A 7 -7.14 18.96 -11.99
C ASP A 7 -7.96 17.67 -11.95
N GLU A 8 -7.65 16.70 -12.83
CA GLU A 8 -8.28 15.40 -12.91
C GLU A 8 -7.25 14.28 -12.87
N GLY A 9 -7.63 13.15 -12.30
CA GLY A 9 -6.86 11.92 -12.31
C GLY A 9 -7.77 10.69 -12.29
N THR A 10 -7.24 9.54 -12.76
CA THR A 10 -7.97 8.26 -12.76
C THR A 10 -7.16 7.20 -12.03
N TRP A 11 -7.84 6.27 -11.37
CA TRP A 11 -7.24 5.14 -10.66
C TRP A 11 -6.22 5.54 -9.58
N MET A 12 -6.44 6.67 -8.97
CA MET A 12 -5.62 7.15 -7.86
C MET A 12 -6.00 6.42 -6.57
N ASN A 13 -5.00 6.01 -5.81
CA ASN A 13 -5.20 5.63 -4.42
C ASN A 13 -4.99 6.88 -3.57
N LEU A 14 -5.78 7.01 -2.53
CA LEU A 14 -5.68 8.14 -1.61
C LEU A 14 -5.90 7.72 -0.16
N ASP A 15 -5.42 8.55 0.74
CA ASP A 15 -5.71 8.46 2.16
C ASP A 15 -5.77 9.85 2.78
N VAL A 16 -6.48 9.97 3.91
CA VAL A 16 -6.63 11.22 4.65
C VAL A 16 -5.84 11.15 5.94
N SER A 17 -5.09 12.18 6.23
CA SER A 17 -4.33 12.27 7.49
C SER A 17 -5.24 12.12 8.71
N PRO A 18 -4.76 11.56 9.84
CA PRO A 18 -5.59 11.33 11.03
C PRO A 18 -6.22 12.59 11.61
N ASP A 19 -5.63 13.76 11.37
CA ASP A 19 -6.18 15.07 11.78
C ASP A 19 -7.21 15.63 10.79
N GLY A 20 -7.47 14.93 9.66
CA GLY A 20 -8.43 15.31 8.64
C GLY A 20 -8.05 16.49 7.75
N LYS A 21 -6.78 16.94 7.77
CA LYS A 21 -6.38 18.19 7.09
C LYS A 21 -5.64 18.00 5.77
N THR A 22 -5.10 16.80 5.52
CA THR A 22 -4.25 16.52 4.37
C THR A 22 -4.71 15.24 3.68
N ILE A 23 -4.77 15.27 2.36
CA ILE A 23 -4.91 14.09 1.51
C ILE A 23 -3.54 13.73 0.96
N VAL A 24 -3.13 12.47 1.05
CA VAL A 24 -2.03 11.90 0.29
C VAL A 24 -2.62 11.06 -0.83
N PHE A 25 -2.02 11.09 -2.02
CA PHE A 25 -2.49 10.31 -3.16
C PHE A 25 -1.35 9.98 -4.12
N ASP A 26 -1.56 8.94 -4.92
CA ASP A 26 -0.69 8.63 -6.05
C ASP A 26 -1.29 9.12 -7.38
N MET A 27 -0.44 9.48 -8.31
CA MET A 27 -0.82 9.75 -9.69
C MET A 27 0.36 9.46 -10.62
N VAL A 28 0.15 8.59 -11.59
CA VAL A 28 1.14 8.20 -12.61
C VAL A 28 2.45 7.67 -12.00
N GLY A 29 2.38 7.01 -10.83
CA GLY A 29 3.53 6.42 -10.16
C GLY A 29 4.33 7.37 -9.28
N ASP A 30 3.84 8.57 -9.05
CA ASP A 30 4.39 9.54 -8.11
C ASP A 30 3.42 9.77 -6.92
N ILE A 31 3.94 10.19 -5.78
CA ILE A 31 3.15 10.46 -4.56
C ILE A 31 3.08 11.95 -4.29
N TYR A 32 1.87 12.42 -4.04
CA TYR A 32 1.54 13.83 -3.78
C TYR A 32 0.79 13.99 -2.46
N SER A 33 0.80 15.21 -1.92
CA SER A 33 -0.10 15.64 -0.86
C SER A 33 -0.82 16.93 -1.24
N ILE A 34 -2.05 17.10 -0.74
CA ILE A 34 -2.86 18.31 -0.94
C ILE A 34 -3.65 18.61 0.34
N PRO A 35 -3.86 19.87 0.73
CA PRO A 35 -4.77 20.21 1.80
C PRO A 35 -6.20 19.69 1.53
N ILE A 36 -6.94 19.35 2.58
CA ILE A 36 -8.33 18.85 2.44
C ILE A 36 -9.25 19.87 1.77
N GLU A 37 -8.95 21.16 1.91
CA GLU A 37 -9.67 22.25 1.27
C GLU A 37 -9.33 22.41 -0.23
N GLY A 38 -8.39 21.61 -0.74
CA GLY A 38 -7.93 21.68 -2.11
C GLY A 38 -6.76 22.64 -2.31
N GLY A 39 -6.50 23.04 -3.56
CA GLY A 39 -5.42 23.91 -3.95
C GLY A 39 -4.35 23.20 -4.78
N LYS A 40 -3.09 23.64 -4.68
CA LYS A 40 -1.99 23.04 -5.42
C LYS A 40 -1.38 21.86 -4.67
N ALA A 41 -1.34 20.71 -5.31
CA ALA A 41 -0.67 19.52 -4.76
C ALA A 41 0.85 19.73 -4.66
N LYS A 42 1.44 19.17 -3.62
CA LYS A 42 2.88 19.11 -3.38
C LYS A 42 3.38 17.71 -3.71
N ILE A 43 4.46 17.61 -4.48
CA ILE A 43 5.17 16.36 -4.73
C ILE A 43 5.86 15.93 -3.43
N LEU A 44 5.59 14.70 -2.96
CA LEU A 44 6.31 14.06 -1.88
C LEU A 44 7.40 13.11 -2.42
N ARG A 45 7.05 12.34 -3.45
CA ARG A 45 7.94 11.41 -4.13
C ARG A 45 7.73 11.48 -5.63
N SER A 46 8.82 11.42 -6.39
CA SER A 46 8.79 11.32 -7.85
C SER A 46 10.08 10.72 -8.39
N GLY A 47 10.05 10.23 -9.63
CA GLY A 47 11.22 9.71 -10.29
C GLY A 47 10.97 8.50 -11.14
N ILE A 48 11.98 7.61 -11.26
CA ILE A 48 11.89 6.39 -12.06
C ILE A 48 11.04 5.31 -11.38
N PRO A 49 11.13 5.10 -10.05
CA PRO A 49 10.32 4.09 -9.37
C PRO A 49 8.83 4.35 -9.52
N PHE A 50 8.06 3.26 -9.63
CA PHE A 50 6.62 3.29 -9.63
C PHE A 50 6.11 3.22 -8.18
N GLU A 51 5.63 4.35 -7.66
CA GLU A 51 5.25 4.53 -6.26
C GLU A 51 3.75 4.78 -6.13
N ILE A 52 3.04 3.90 -5.40
CA ILE A 52 1.57 3.87 -5.34
C ILE A 52 1.06 3.48 -3.95
N GLN A 53 -0.26 3.63 -3.76
CA GLN A 53 -1.01 3.16 -2.58
C GLN A 53 -0.51 3.78 -1.27
N PRO A 54 -0.36 5.11 -1.18
CA PRO A 54 0.08 5.76 0.04
C PRO A 54 -0.97 5.65 1.15
N ARG A 55 -0.51 5.45 2.41
CA ARG A 55 -1.35 5.40 3.61
C ARG A 55 -0.66 6.05 4.78
N PHE A 56 -1.33 6.96 5.47
CA PHE A 56 -0.82 7.56 6.70
C PHE A 56 -0.72 6.55 7.84
N SER A 57 0.32 6.67 8.65
CA SER A 57 0.37 6.02 9.95
C SER A 57 -0.71 6.56 10.88
N PRO A 58 -1.15 5.79 11.90
CA PRO A 58 -2.23 6.20 12.81
C PRO A 58 -1.97 7.52 13.54
N ASP A 59 -0.71 7.90 13.74
CA ASP A 59 -0.30 9.19 14.35
C ASP A 59 -0.05 10.29 13.31
N GLY A 60 -0.13 9.97 11.99
CA GLY A 60 0.10 10.89 10.90
C GLY A 60 1.57 11.27 10.65
N SER A 61 2.51 10.69 11.39
CA SER A 61 3.93 11.06 11.27
C SER A 61 4.63 10.43 10.07
N GLN A 62 4.10 9.30 9.57
CA GLN A 62 4.68 8.54 8.47
C GLN A 62 3.63 8.20 7.41
N ILE A 63 4.12 7.81 6.22
CA ILE A 63 3.33 7.31 5.11
C ILE A 63 3.95 6.01 4.64
N SER A 64 3.16 4.93 4.58
CA SER A 64 3.53 3.70 3.88
C SER A 64 3.09 3.76 2.42
N PHE A 65 3.83 3.12 1.53
CA PHE A 65 3.51 3.04 0.10
C PHE A 65 4.14 1.80 -0.52
N THR A 66 3.68 1.44 -1.70
CA THR A 66 4.28 0.39 -2.53
C THR A 66 5.25 1.03 -3.50
N SER A 67 6.46 0.49 -3.64
CA SER A 67 7.47 0.97 -4.58
C SER A 67 8.30 -0.18 -5.14
N ASP A 68 8.69 -0.08 -6.41
CA ASP A 68 9.61 -0.98 -7.09
C ASP A 68 11.08 -0.50 -7.08
N ALA A 69 11.39 0.52 -6.32
CA ALA A 69 12.74 1.09 -6.21
C ALA A 69 13.81 0.07 -5.81
N GLY A 70 13.43 -0.99 -5.09
CA GLY A 70 14.30 -2.11 -4.69
C GLY A 70 14.43 -3.24 -5.73
N GLY A 71 13.82 -3.10 -6.91
CA GLY A 71 13.82 -4.11 -7.99
C GLY A 71 12.56 -4.95 -8.08
N GLY A 72 11.59 -4.73 -7.21
CA GLY A 72 10.26 -5.36 -7.23
C GLY A 72 9.34 -4.66 -6.24
N ASP A 73 8.02 -4.87 -6.40
CA ASP A 73 7.04 -4.23 -5.52
C ASP A 73 7.25 -4.66 -4.07
N ASN A 74 7.59 -3.70 -3.24
CA ASN A 74 7.79 -3.86 -1.81
C ASN A 74 7.12 -2.71 -1.05
N ILE A 75 6.91 -2.90 0.25
CA ILE A 75 6.39 -1.85 1.12
C ILE A 75 7.54 -0.99 1.59
N TRP A 76 7.36 0.29 1.43
CA TRP A 76 8.23 1.36 1.89
C TRP A 76 7.51 2.25 2.91
N VAL A 77 8.27 2.92 3.73
CA VAL A 77 7.78 3.92 4.69
C VAL A 77 8.65 5.16 4.59
N MET A 78 8.01 6.33 4.62
CA MET A 78 8.67 7.64 4.63
C MET A 78 8.05 8.53 5.71
N ASP A 79 8.72 9.61 6.06
CA ASP A 79 8.13 10.67 6.87
C ASP A 79 6.98 11.36 6.10
N ALA A 80 6.03 11.94 6.82
CA ALA A 80 4.85 12.59 6.19
C ALA A 80 5.21 13.75 5.25
N ASP A 81 6.43 14.30 5.33
CA ASP A 81 6.94 15.34 4.43
C ASP A 81 7.60 14.79 3.15
N GLY A 82 7.66 13.45 2.98
CA GLY A 82 8.24 12.75 1.84
C GLY A 82 9.72 12.37 2.01
N LYS A 83 10.34 12.70 3.14
CA LYS A 83 11.76 12.38 3.39
C LYS A 83 11.97 11.02 4.03
N ASN A 84 13.23 10.62 4.15
CA ASN A 84 13.70 9.43 4.88
C ASN A 84 13.00 8.13 4.45
N ALA A 85 12.68 8.00 3.17
CA ALA A 85 12.07 6.79 2.63
C ALA A 85 12.99 5.58 2.83
N LYS A 86 12.43 4.50 3.38
CA LYS A 86 13.14 3.24 3.63
C LYS A 86 12.28 2.05 3.25
N GLU A 87 12.92 1.02 2.76
CA GLU A 87 12.30 -0.27 2.43
C GLU A 87 12.00 -1.05 3.71
N VAL A 88 10.75 -1.52 3.85
CA VAL A 88 10.29 -2.34 4.99
C VAL A 88 10.37 -3.82 4.64
N THR A 89 9.94 -4.20 3.44
CA THR A 89 9.96 -5.58 2.96
C THR A 89 10.98 -5.72 1.83
N LYS A 90 11.58 -6.91 1.67
CA LYS A 90 12.66 -7.17 0.70
C LYS A 90 12.39 -8.45 -0.07
N GLU A 91 11.23 -8.50 -0.72
CA GLU A 91 10.88 -9.63 -1.56
C GLU A 91 11.46 -9.44 -2.97
N SER A 92 12.13 -10.46 -3.47
CA SER A 92 12.70 -10.45 -4.82
C SER A 92 11.88 -11.21 -5.85
N PHE A 93 10.96 -12.06 -5.39
CA PHE A 93 10.14 -12.92 -6.25
C PHE A 93 8.64 -12.73 -6.04
N ARG A 94 8.22 -12.63 -4.77
CA ARG A 94 6.81 -12.45 -4.41
C ARG A 94 6.55 -10.97 -4.16
N LEU A 95 5.79 -10.34 -5.04
CA LEU A 95 5.43 -8.92 -4.89
C LEU A 95 4.59 -8.70 -3.63
N ILE A 96 4.82 -7.57 -2.96
CA ILE A 96 4.03 -7.14 -1.82
C ILE A 96 3.46 -5.75 -2.11
N ASN A 97 2.17 -5.59 -1.92
CA ASN A 97 1.49 -4.32 -2.14
C ASN A 97 0.32 -4.12 -1.17
N ASN A 98 -0.33 -2.97 -1.32
CA ASN A 98 -1.57 -2.61 -0.64
C ASN A 98 -1.48 -2.73 0.89
N ALA A 99 -0.50 -2.05 1.49
CA ALA A 99 -0.29 -2.07 2.92
C ALA A 99 -1.26 -1.15 3.67
N TYR A 100 -1.71 -1.63 4.84
CA TYR A 100 -2.51 -0.88 5.81
C TYR A 100 -1.86 -0.92 7.18
N TRP A 101 -1.82 0.22 7.85
CA TRP A 101 -1.30 0.31 9.21
C TRP A 101 -2.23 -0.35 10.24
N VAL A 102 -1.64 -1.09 11.15
CA VAL A 102 -2.32 -1.52 12.37
C VAL A 102 -2.45 -0.31 13.31
N PRO A 103 -3.59 -0.12 14.01
CA PRO A 103 -3.85 1.09 14.82
C PRO A 103 -2.80 1.44 15.89
N ASN A 104 -1.99 0.47 16.33
CA ASN A 104 -0.89 0.73 17.27
C ASN A 104 0.35 1.37 16.62
N GLY A 105 0.37 1.52 15.28
CA GLY A 105 1.47 2.14 14.54
C GLY A 105 2.73 1.30 14.39
N ASN A 106 2.78 0.08 14.94
CA ASN A 106 3.99 -0.75 14.91
C ASN A 106 4.02 -1.75 13.76
N TYR A 107 2.88 -2.03 13.15
CA TYR A 107 2.76 -3.06 12.13
C TYR A 107 1.97 -2.56 10.92
N LEU A 108 2.26 -3.21 9.79
CA LEU A 108 1.55 -3.08 8.52
C LEU A 108 1.01 -4.45 8.13
N VAL A 109 -0.23 -4.50 7.66
CA VAL A 109 -0.77 -5.68 6.98
C VAL A 109 -0.77 -5.41 5.50
N ALA A 110 -0.18 -6.29 4.70
CA ALA A 110 -0.03 -6.15 3.27
C ALA A 110 -0.36 -7.46 2.55
N ARG A 111 -0.74 -7.34 1.29
CA ARG A 111 -0.95 -8.49 0.40
C ARG A 111 0.37 -8.95 -0.19
N LYS A 112 0.73 -10.21 0.06
CA LYS A 112 1.89 -10.87 -0.54
C LYS A 112 1.45 -11.85 -1.60
N HIS A 113 1.91 -11.65 -2.84
CA HIS A 113 1.59 -12.51 -3.96
C HIS A 113 2.32 -13.86 -3.87
N PHE A 114 1.77 -14.89 -4.49
CA PHE A 114 2.42 -16.20 -4.59
C PHE A 114 3.35 -16.30 -5.80
N THR A 115 3.16 -15.42 -6.78
CA THR A 115 3.94 -15.40 -8.03
C THR A 115 4.54 -14.02 -8.26
N SER A 116 5.52 -13.92 -9.14
CA SER A 116 6.13 -12.66 -9.57
C SER A 116 5.25 -11.84 -10.52
N GLY A 117 4.12 -12.39 -10.99
CA GLY A 117 3.23 -11.71 -11.93
C GLY A 117 2.16 -10.90 -11.22
N ARG A 118 2.05 -9.61 -11.52
CA ARG A 118 0.96 -8.74 -11.03
C ARG A 118 -0.43 -9.20 -11.48
N SER A 119 -0.51 -9.90 -12.60
CA SER A 119 -1.77 -10.33 -13.23
C SER A 119 -2.26 -11.70 -12.79
N LEU A 120 -1.47 -12.46 -12.09
CA LEU A 120 -1.86 -13.74 -11.55
C LEU A 120 -2.25 -13.54 -10.08
N GLY A 121 -3.52 -13.14 -9.89
CA GLY A 121 -4.07 -12.89 -8.59
C GLY A 121 -4.09 -14.16 -7.74
N ALA A 122 -3.17 -14.31 -6.83
CA ALA A 122 -3.28 -15.17 -5.68
C ALA A 122 -2.35 -14.59 -4.62
N GLY A 123 -2.92 -14.02 -3.60
CA GLY A 123 -2.19 -13.39 -2.51
C GLY A 123 -2.71 -13.84 -1.16
N GLU A 124 -1.89 -13.59 -0.15
CA GLU A 124 -2.21 -13.81 1.25
C GLU A 124 -1.93 -12.53 2.04
N MET A 125 -2.67 -12.34 3.12
CA MET A 125 -2.38 -11.26 4.06
C MET A 125 -1.22 -11.65 4.96
N TRP A 126 -0.24 -10.73 5.03
CA TRP A 126 0.95 -10.85 5.87
C TRP A 126 1.09 -9.60 6.72
N MET A 127 1.57 -9.77 7.93
CA MET A 127 1.85 -8.66 8.86
C MET A 127 3.34 -8.47 9.00
N TYR A 128 3.80 -7.23 8.87
CA TYR A 128 5.20 -6.83 8.97
C TYR A 128 5.37 -5.75 10.03
N HIS A 129 6.45 -5.81 10.81
CA HIS A 129 6.84 -4.67 11.63
C HIS A 129 7.35 -3.55 10.73
N TYR A 130 6.96 -2.30 10.98
CA TYR A 130 7.28 -1.16 10.08
C TYR A 130 8.78 -0.88 9.93
N THR A 131 9.62 -1.41 10.82
CA THR A 131 11.09 -1.32 10.71
C THR A 131 11.72 -2.44 9.89
N GLY A 132 10.94 -3.43 9.45
CA GLY A 132 11.40 -4.57 8.66
C GLY A 132 11.15 -5.92 9.34
N GLY A 133 11.72 -6.97 8.74
CA GLY A 133 11.61 -8.36 9.20
C GLY A 133 10.97 -9.27 8.16
N THR A 134 10.84 -10.57 8.51
CA THR A 134 10.32 -11.61 7.59
C THR A 134 8.79 -11.66 7.48
N GLY A 135 8.10 -10.97 8.39
CA GLY A 135 6.65 -10.95 8.46
C GLY A 135 6.03 -12.23 9.03
N VAL A 136 4.73 -12.16 9.28
CA VAL A 136 3.89 -13.26 9.76
C VAL A 136 2.70 -13.41 8.84
N GLN A 137 2.46 -14.61 8.33
CA GLN A 137 1.29 -14.93 7.51
C GLN A 137 0.02 -14.94 8.37
N LEU A 138 -1.01 -14.22 7.95
CA LEU A 138 -2.28 -14.11 8.66
C LEU A 138 -3.38 -14.97 8.03
N THR A 139 -3.39 -15.11 6.71
CA THR A 139 -4.37 -15.92 5.98
C THR A 139 -3.69 -17.11 5.33
N LYS A 140 -4.47 -18.17 5.07
CA LYS A 140 -4.00 -19.36 4.38
C LYS A 140 -5.05 -19.79 3.36
N ARG A 141 -4.74 -19.64 2.09
CA ARG A 141 -5.61 -20.05 1.00
C ARG A 141 -5.88 -21.55 1.02
N LYS A 142 -7.06 -21.94 0.57
CA LYS A 142 -7.50 -23.34 0.49
C LYS A 142 -7.11 -24.00 -0.84
N ASN A 143 -6.93 -23.20 -1.89
CA ASN A 143 -6.56 -23.67 -3.22
C ASN A 143 -5.79 -22.57 -3.99
N ASP A 144 -5.29 -22.89 -5.19
CA ASP A 144 -4.47 -21.99 -5.99
C ASP A 144 -5.23 -20.84 -6.69
N GLN A 145 -6.56 -20.90 -6.66
CA GLN A 145 -7.43 -19.89 -7.28
C GLN A 145 -7.98 -18.87 -6.28
N GLN A 146 -7.78 -19.12 -4.99
CA GLN A 146 -8.23 -18.20 -3.94
C GLN A 146 -7.27 -17.02 -3.82
N ASP A 147 -7.80 -15.82 -3.92
CA ASP A 147 -7.08 -14.56 -3.76
C ASP A 147 -7.70 -13.74 -2.64
N VAL A 148 -6.87 -13.01 -1.91
CA VAL A 148 -7.30 -12.09 -0.87
C VAL A 148 -6.76 -10.69 -1.17
N ASN A 149 -7.60 -9.69 -1.02
CA ASN A 149 -7.31 -8.31 -1.38
C ASN A 149 -7.82 -7.32 -0.33
N GLU A 150 -7.42 -6.06 -0.47
CA GLU A 150 -7.98 -4.89 0.19
C GLU A 150 -8.03 -5.02 1.72
N PRO A 151 -6.88 -5.16 2.40
CA PRO A 151 -6.89 -5.24 3.85
C PRO A 151 -7.40 -3.94 4.48
N SER A 152 -8.20 -4.08 5.53
CA SER A 152 -8.61 -2.98 6.39
C SER A 152 -8.67 -3.47 7.82
N ILE A 153 -8.31 -2.63 8.78
CA ILE A 153 -8.21 -3.03 10.18
C ILE A 153 -9.16 -2.20 11.02
N SER A 154 -9.90 -2.86 11.92
CA SER A 154 -10.79 -2.17 12.86
C SER A 154 -10.01 -1.19 13.74
N LYS A 155 -10.65 -0.08 14.15
CA LYS A 155 -10.02 0.95 15.00
C LYS A 155 -9.42 0.40 16.31
N ASP A 156 -10.01 -0.65 16.86
CA ASP A 156 -9.54 -1.31 18.08
C ASP A 156 -8.44 -2.36 17.82
N GLY A 157 -8.05 -2.56 16.55
CA GLY A 157 -7.00 -3.49 16.12
C GLY A 157 -7.34 -4.97 16.26
N LYS A 158 -8.61 -5.31 16.55
CA LYS A 158 -8.98 -6.72 16.81
C LYS A 158 -9.37 -7.50 15.57
N TYR A 159 -9.80 -6.82 14.51
CA TYR A 159 -10.31 -7.45 13.30
C TYR A 159 -9.56 -6.96 12.08
N LEU A 160 -9.17 -7.91 11.24
CA LEU A 160 -8.72 -7.69 9.88
C LEU A 160 -9.88 -8.03 8.94
N TYR A 161 -10.31 -7.04 8.15
CA TYR A 161 -11.25 -7.20 7.05
C TYR A 161 -10.47 -7.30 5.75
N TYR A 162 -10.90 -8.18 4.86
CA TYR A 162 -10.34 -8.31 3.52
C TYR A 162 -11.40 -8.88 2.57
N SER A 163 -11.27 -8.60 1.29
CA SER A 163 -12.04 -9.28 0.26
C SER A 163 -11.38 -10.60 -0.11
N GLU A 164 -12.19 -11.61 -0.41
CA GLU A 164 -11.73 -12.94 -0.82
C GLU A 164 -12.53 -13.39 -2.05
N ASP A 165 -11.82 -13.75 -3.12
CA ASP A 165 -12.45 -14.33 -4.30
C ASP A 165 -12.89 -15.77 -4.00
N MET A 166 -14.18 -15.96 -3.98
CA MET A 166 -14.80 -17.28 -3.82
C MET A 166 -15.14 -17.86 -5.19
N TYR A 167 -14.32 -18.76 -5.70
CA TYR A 167 -14.75 -19.60 -6.83
C TYR A 167 -15.52 -20.80 -6.29
N PRO A 168 -16.84 -20.83 -6.39
CA PRO A 168 -17.62 -22.04 -6.10
C PRO A 168 -17.23 -23.05 -7.19
N GLY A 169 -16.49 -24.08 -6.84
CA GLY A 169 -15.90 -25.12 -7.65
C GLY A 169 -16.73 -25.60 -8.84
N GLY A 170 -16.75 -24.83 -9.89
CA GLY A 170 -17.35 -25.10 -11.17
C GLY A 170 -16.34 -24.75 -12.24
N SER A 171 -15.86 -25.76 -12.96
CA SER A 171 -15.23 -25.54 -14.27
C SER A 171 -16.25 -24.84 -15.18
N PHE A 172 -15.85 -23.66 -15.71
CA PHE A 172 -16.50 -23.11 -16.90
C PHE A 172 -16.01 -23.82 -18.13
#